data_cca05e8cc8a9bef73a40062895dbdd0f
#
_entry.id   cca05e8cc8a9bef73a40062895dbdd0f
#
_cell.length_a   1.000
_cell.length_b   1.000
_cell.length_c   1.000
_cell.angle_alpha   90.00
_cell.angle_beta   90.00
_cell.angle_gamma   90.00
#
_symmetry.space_group_name_H-M   'P 1'
#
loop_
_entity.id
_entity.type
_entity.pdbx_description
1 polymer ?
#
loop_
_entity_poly.entity_id
_entity_poly.type
_entity_poly.pdbx_seq_one_letter_code
_entity_poly.pdbx_strand_id
1 'polypeptide(L)'
;THGTILMPSAAATNNGTKGNPCLVADIFGDFREELLLRLEDDSAIRIYTSTDLTHHKLFTLLHDPQYRCGVAWQNNCYNQPGYPSFYYASDMDFANVLPQLRARPTVYLAADSTVQSYTEAEAPQTGWGQQLWRCLRGANLCRVDTRPGCPFPQERRYHLPDLTIDNCAMAGRSSRSFREEGRLADIEASLRPGDYLVVQFGHNDAYREKAERYVAPEAFGASLQPYLDAARRHGATCIFVSPVAMRIFDENGVCHPSFPEY
;
A
#
# COMPACT_ATOMS: atom_id res chain seq x y z
N THR A 1 5.54 41.77 -2.47
CA THR A 1 4.52 41.30 -3.42
C THR A 1 5.16 41.10 -4.76
N HIS A 2 5.00 39.92 -5.37
CA HIS A 2 5.64 39.56 -6.64
C HIS A 2 4.90 40.11 -7.87
N GLY A 3 3.87 40.93 -7.70
CA GLY A 3 3.05 41.47 -8.78
C GLY A 3 2.06 40.47 -9.36
N THR A 4 1.40 40.84 -10.47
CA THR A 4 0.50 39.98 -11.23
C THR A 4 1.30 39.12 -12.20
N ILE A 5 1.17 37.80 -12.08
CA ILE A 5 1.88 36.83 -12.95
C ILE A 5 1.09 36.60 -14.25
N LEU A 6 -0.22 36.51 -14.15
CA LEU A 6 -1.13 36.26 -15.28
C LEU A 6 -2.41 37.10 -15.11
N MET A 7 -2.84 37.77 -16.16
CA MET A 7 -4.11 38.48 -16.23
C MET A 7 -4.86 38.04 -17.49
N PRO A 8 -5.66 36.98 -17.40
CA PRO A 8 -6.35 36.44 -18.57
C PRO A 8 -7.38 37.41 -19.12
N SER A 9 -7.35 37.69 -20.40
CA SER A 9 -8.39 38.47 -21.08
C SER A 9 -9.61 37.61 -21.39
N ALA A 10 -10.81 38.17 -21.29
CA ALA A 10 -12.08 37.49 -21.60
C ALA A 10 -12.30 36.17 -20.89
N ALA A 11 -11.69 35.97 -19.71
CA ALA A 11 -11.85 34.79 -18.87
C ALA A 11 -12.50 35.17 -17.55
N ALA A 12 -13.41 34.34 -17.08
CA ALA A 12 -14.13 34.54 -15.83
C ALA A 12 -13.69 33.53 -14.77
N THR A 13 -13.78 33.95 -13.52
CA THR A 13 -13.54 33.09 -12.37
C THR A 13 -14.81 32.34 -11.96
N ASN A 14 -14.67 31.18 -11.29
CA ASN A 14 -15.81 30.43 -10.78
C ASN A 14 -16.51 31.10 -9.58
N ASN A 15 -15.86 32.06 -8.97
CA ASN A 15 -16.40 32.77 -7.80
C ASN A 15 -16.21 34.28 -7.98
N GLY A 16 -17.30 35.01 -7.99
CA GLY A 16 -17.28 36.46 -8.21
C GLY A 16 -16.56 37.27 -7.12
N THR A 17 -16.26 36.69 -5.98
CA THR A 17 -15.56 37.35 -4.85
C THR A 17 -14.09 36.95 -4.71
N LYS A 18 -13.66 35.91 -5.42
CA LYS A 18 -12.30 35.38 -5.39
C LYS A 18 -11.85 35.00 -6.79
N GLY A 19 -10.59 35.21 -7.10
CA GLY A 19 -10.02 34.90 -8.40
C GLY A 19 -9.77 33.38 -8.62
N ASN A 20 -10.79 32.58 -8.38
CA ASN A 20 -10.64 31.11 -8.44
C ASN A 20 -10.91 30.59 -9.85
N PRO A 21 -10.01 29.73 -10.40
CA PRO A 21 -10.20 29.08 -11.70
C PRO A 21 -11.23 27.94 -11.63
N CYS A 22 -11.60 27.40 -12.78
CA CYS A 22 -12.41 26.18 -12.86
C CYS A 22 -11.67 24.99 -12.27
N LEU A 23 -10.38 24.90 -12.57
CA LEU A 23 -9.53 23.82 -12.11
C LEU A 23 -8.06 24.26 -12.12
N VAL A 24 -7.29 23.77 -11.15
CA VAL A 24 -5.83 23.75 -11.18
C VAL A 24 -5.42 22.31 -10.96
N ALA A 25 -4.80 21.66 -11.94
CA ALA A 25 -4.37 20.26 -11.85
C ALA A 25 -3.38 19.92 -12.93
N ASP A 26 -2.53 18.93 -12.67
CA ASP A 26 -1.65 18.29 -13.65
C ASP A 26 -2.47 17.36 -14.57
N ILE A 27 -3.18 17.94 -15.54
CA ILE A 27 -4.05 17.20 -16.47
C ILE A 27 -3.28 16.59 -17.66
N PHE A 28 -2.11 17.14 -17.99
CA PHE A 28 -1.27 16.60 -19.06
C PHE A 28 -0.28 15.54 -18.57
N GLY A 29 -0.18 15.34 -17.25
CA GLY A 29 0.62 14.27 -16.66
C GLY A 29 2.12 14.53 -16.68
N ASP A 30 2.53 15.78 -16.77
CA ASP A 30 3.94 16.18 -16.84
C ASP A 30 4.47 16.78 -15.51
N PHE A 31 3.75 16.51 -14.39
CA PHE A 31 3.97 17.01 -13.02
C PHE A 31 3.79 18.52 -12.83
N ARG A 32 3.49 19.25 -13.85
CA ARG A 32 3.18 20.69 -13.76
C ARG A 32 1.68 20.89 -13.90
N GLU A 33 1.16 21.83 -13.13
CA GLU A 33 -0.27 22.07 -13.10
C GLU A 33 -0.72 22.98 -14.23
N GLU A 34 -1.81 22.63 -14.86
CA GLU A 34 -2.55 23.50 -15.78
C GLU A 34 -3.56 24.33 -15.02
N LEU A 35 -3.81 25.51 -15.55
CA LEU A 35 -4.85 26.42 -15.07
C LEU A 35 -5.99 26.46 -16.09
N LEU A 36 -7.19 26.07 -15.66
CA LEU A 36 -8.39 26.07 -16.50
C LEU A 36 -9.31 27.22 -16.08
N LEU A 37 -9.69 28.06 -17.05
CA LEU A 37 -10.63 29.15 -16.88
C LEU A 37 -11.73 29.09 -17.94
N ARG A 38 -12.98 29.30 -17.55
CA ARG A 38 -14.05 29.48 -18.51
C ARG A 38 -13.95 30.85 -19.20
N LEU A 39 -14.41 30.98 -20.43
CA LEU A 39 -14.56 32.26 -21.06
C LEU A 39 -15.78 32.99 -20.50
N GLU A 40 -15.78 34.34 -20.57
CA GLU A 40 -16.86 35.18 -20.05
C GLU A 40 -18.20 34.90 -20.75
N ASP A 41 -18.16 34.49 -22.01
CA ASP A 41 -19.32 34.17 -22.85
C ASP A 41 -19.76 32.70 -22.73
N ASP A 42 -19.12 31.92 -21.84
CA ASP A 42 -19.36 30.50 -21.61
C ASP A 42 -19.16 29.58 -22.86
N SER A 43 -18.56 30.08 -23.92
CA SER A 43 -18.39 29.33 -25.17
C SER A 43 -17.29 28.26 -25.10
N ALA A 44 -16.32 28.39 -24.19
CA ALA A 44 -15.18 27.47 -24.08
C ALA A 44 -14.51 27.56 -22.70
N ILE A 45 -13.64 26.56 -22.47
CA ILE A 45 -12.67 26.56 -21.38
C ILE A 45 -11.29 26.79 -21.99
N ARG A 46 -10.57 27.77 -21.45
CA ARG A 46 -9.20 28.08 -21.83
C ARG A 46 -8.24 27.36 -20.86
N ILE A 47 -7.28 26.64 -21.42
CA ILE A 47 -6.25 25.94 -20.67
C ILE A 47 -4.93 26.71 -20.80
N TYR A 48 -4.31 27.02 -19.68
CA TYR A 48 -2.97 27.59 -19.60
C TYR A 48 -2.02 26.51 -19.12
N THR A 49 -0.95 26.27 -19.87
CA THR A 49 0.08 25.31 -19.54
C THR A 49 1.46 25.96 -19.69
N SER A 50 2.46 25.42 -18.99
CA SER A 50 3.85 25.83 -19.17
C SER A 50 4.42 25.28 -20.47
N THR A 51 5.07 26.13 -21.24
CA THR A 51 5.82 25.74 -22.45
C THR A 51 7.33 25.60 -22.19
N ASP A 52 7.76 25.81 -20.95
CA ASP A 52 9.17 25.74 -20.59
C ASP A 52 9.67 24.29 -20.68
N LEU A 53 10.87 24.12 -21.22
CA LEU A 53 11.52 22.81 -21.20
C LEU A 53 12.02 22.46 -19.81
N THR A 54 11.86 21.22 -19.41
CA THR A 54 12.39 20.69 -18.15
C THR A 54 13.23 19.44 -18.38
N HIS A 55 14.29 19.29 -17.60
CA HIS A 55 15.11 18.09 -17.54
C HIS A 55 14.70 17.16 -16.39
N HIS A 56 13.78 17.61 -15.56
CA HIS A 56 13.24 16.80 -14.47
C HIS A 56 12.12 15.88 -14.98
N LYS A 57 12.02 14.71 -14.38
CA LYS A 57 10.96 13.74 -14.64
C LYS A 57 10.36 13.29 -13.32
N LEU A 58 9.09 13.49 -13.17
CA LEU A 58 8.27 12.95 -12.08
C LEU A 58 7.09 12.19 -12.68
N PHE A 59 6.47 11.34 -11.88
CA PHE A 59 5.13 10.87 -12.19
C PHE A 59 4.15 12.04 -12.17
N THR A 60 3.04 11.89 -12.89
CA THR A 60 1.95 12.84 -12.76
C THR A 60 1.56 13.04 -11.29
N LEU A 61 1.28 14.28 -10.89
CA LEU A 61 0.82 14.57 -9.54
C LEU A 61 -0.49 13.84 -9.22
N LEU A 62 -1.31 13.52 -10.24
CA LEU A 62 -2.52 12.70 -10.10
C LEU A 62 -2.24 11.27 -9.62
N HIS A 63 -0.98 10.85 -9.59
CA HIS A 63 -0.59 9.59 -8.98
C HIS A 63 -0.71 9.61 -7.45
N ASP A 64 -0.54 10.75 -6.83
CA ASP A 64 -0.68 10.95 -5.39
C ASP A 64 -2.15 10.96 -4.97
N PRO A 65 -2.58 10.07 -4.05
CA PRO A 65 -3.97 10.04 -3.58
C PRO A 65 -4.43 11.33 -2.91
N GLN A 66 -3.56 12.01 -2.15
CA GLN A 66 -3.88 13.27 -1.48
C GLN A 66 -4.12 14.36 -2.52
N TYR A 67 -3.26 14.45 -3.52
CA TYR A 67 -3.41 15.39 -4.61
C TYR A 67 -4.72 15.16 -5.39
N ARG A 68 -5.05 13.90 -5.74
CA ARG A 68 -6.33 13.55 -6.38
C ARG A 68 -7.54 13.98 -5.57
N CYS A 69 -7.49 13.78 -4.24
CA CYS A 69 -8.56 14.25 -3.35
C CYS A 69 -8.68 15.79 -3.39
N GLY A 70 -7.54 16.48 -3.34
CA GLY A 70 -7.49 17.95 -3.45
C GLY A 70 -8.07 18.44 -4.75
N VAL A 71 -7.72 17.83 -5.88
CA VAL A 71 -8.27 18.15 -7.21
C VAL A 71 -9.78 17.89 -7.26
N ALA A 72 -10.26 16.77 -6.73
CA ALA A 72 -11.68 16.42 -6.70
C ALA A 72 -12.52 17.37 -5.82
N TRP A 73 -11.91 18.02 -4.84
CA TRP A 73 -12.58 18.95 -3.94
C TRP A 73 -12.65 20.39 -4.49
N GLN A 74 -11.87 20.72 -5.49
CA GLN A 74 -12.00 22.01 -6.14
C GLN A 74 -13.45 22.19 -6.62
N ASN A 75 -13.99 23.36 -6.38
CA ASN A 75 -15.38 23.72 -6.68
C ASN A 75 -16.49 23.05 -5.83
N ASN A 76 -16.17 22.21 -4.84
CA ASN A 76 -17.21 21.65 -3.97
C ASN A 76 -17.57 22.57 -2.79
N CYS A 77 -16.58 23.10 -2.06
CA CYS A 77 -16.79 24.01 -0.93
C CYS A 77 -15.93 25.26 -1.03
N TYR A 78 -14.61 25.08 -1.00
CA TYR A 78 -13.63 26.12 -1.22
C TYR A 78 -12.75 25.72 -2.39
N ASN A 79 -12.51 26.70 -3.24
CA ASN A 79 -11.73 26.52 -4.44
C ASN A 79 -10.24 26.68 -4.14
N GLN A 80 -9.65 25.71 -3.45
CA GLN A 80 -8.22 25.69 -3.19
C GLN A 80 -7.57 24.65 -4.08
N PRO A 81 -6.41 24.95 -4.69
CA PRO A 81 -5.64 23.98 -5.46
C PRO A 81 -5.30 22.76 -4.61
N GLY A 82 -5.20 21.59 -5.22
CA GLY A 82 -4.67 20.39 -4.61
C GLY A 82 -3.19 20.57 -4.27
N TYR A 83 -2.70 19.79 -3.33
CA TYR A 83 -1.29 19.71 -3.01
C TYR A 83 -0.88 18.26 -2.75
N PRO A 84 0.33 17.85 -3.17
CA PRO A 84 0.79 16.49 -3.00
C PRO A 84 1.13 16.16 -1.54
N SER A 85 1.18 14.87 -1.21
CA SER A 85 1.57 14.37 0.11
C SER A 85 3.07 14.43 0.37
N PHE A 86 3.86 14.88 -0.57
CA PHE A 86 5.31 14.98 -0.49
C PHE A 86 5.78 16.43 -0.74
N TYR A 87 7.01 16.72 -0.36
CA TYR A 87 7.60 18.04 -0.63
C TYR A 87 7.78 18.24 -2.12
N TYR A 88 7.12 19.26 -2.64
CA TYR A 88 7.12 19.61 -4.05
C TYR A 88 7.48 21.07 -4.23
N ALA A 89 8.74 21.32 -4.55
CA ALA A 89 9.28 22.65 -4.78
C ALA A 89 10.50 22.59 -5.72
N SER A 90 10.95 23.73 -6.21
CA SER A 90 12.07 23.82 -7.17
C SER A 90 13.41 23.33 -6.64
N ASP A 91 13.55 23.26 -5.31
CA ASP A 91 14.77 22.80 -4.62
C ASP A 91 14.65 21.35 -4.11
N MET A 92 13.61 20.62 -4.51
CA MET A 92 13.45 19.22 -4.14
C MET A 92 14.54 18.34 -4.77
N ASP A 93 14.87 17.25 -4.09
CA ASP A 93 15.77 16.23 -4.64
C ASP A 93 15.00 15.33 -5.61
N PHE A 94 15.00 15.70 -6.88
CA PHE A 94 14.32 14.97 -7.94
C PHE A 94 14.85 13.54 -8.14
N ALA A 95 16.09 13.25 -7.74
CA ALA A 95 16.66 11.90 -7.84
C ALA A 95 16.05 10.93 -6.81
N ASN A 96 15.64 11.43 -5.65
CA ASN A 96 15.15 10.63 -4.53
C ASN A 96 13.64 10.74 -4.30
N VAL A 97 12.92 11.46 -5.13
CA VAL A 97 11.47 11.61 -4.99
C VAL A 97 10.69 10.32 -5.33
N LEU A 98 11.23 9.47 -6.19
CA LEU A 98 10.59 8.25 -6.66
C LEU A 98 10.18 7.27 -5.54
N PRO A 99 10.95 7.08 -4.46
CA PRO A 99 10.50 6.26 -3.33
C PRO A 99 9.24 6.81 -2.65
N GLN A 100 9.07 8.13 -2.62
CA GLN A 100 7.91 8.80 -2.02
C GLN A 100 6.67 8.73 -2.92
N LEU A 101 6.88 8.62 -4.23
CA LEU A 101 5.82 8.50 -5.24
C LEU A 101 5.50 7.04 -5.58
N ARG A 102 5.82 6.12 -4.71
CA ARG A 102 5.57 4.71 -4.95
C ARG A 102 4.09 4.45 -5.17
N ALA A 103 3.80 4.09 -6.39
CA ALA A 103 2.46 3.95 -6.91
C ALA A 103 1.60 2.92 -6.21
N ARG A 104 2.22 1.91 -5.66
CA ARG A 104 1.50 0.75 -5.12
C ARG A 104 2.26 0.17 -3.95
N PRO A 105 1.78 0.34 -2.72
CA PRO A 105 2.36 -0.37 -1.60
C PRO A 105 2.23 -1.87 -1.80
N THR A 106 3.19 -2.61 -1.29
CA THR A 106 3.11 -4.07 -1.21
C THR A 106 2.76 -4.47 0.21
N VAL A 107 1.78 -5.36 0.35
CA VAL A 107 1.42 -6.01 1.60
C VAL A 107 2.05 -7.39 1.60
N TYR A 108 3.12 -7.56 2.35
CA TYR A 108 3.77 -8.86 2.54
C TYR A 108 3.10 -9.61 3.68
N LEU A 109 2.73 -10.87 3.45
CA LEU A 109 2.14 -11.73 4.47
C LEU A 109 3.18 -12.77 4.90
N ALA A 110 3.71 -12.63 6.12
CA ALA A 110 4.63 -13.58 6.75
C ALA A 110 3.85 -14.41 7.77
N ALA A 111 3.55 -15.66 7.43
CA ALA A 111 2.63 -16.48 8.23
C ALA A 111 2.75 -17.98 7.93
N ASP A 112 1.84 -18.75 8.51
CA ASP A 112 1.73 -20.18 8.39
C ASP A 112 0.61 -20.66 7.42
N SER A 113 0.14 -21.90 7.61
CA SER A 113 -0.90 -22.55 6.80
C SER A 113 -2.24 -21.81 6.81
N THR A 114 -2.54 -21.05 7.84
CA THR A 114 -3.84 -20.33 7.95
C THR A 114 -3.92 -19.16 6.98
N VAL A 115 -2.78 -18.71 6.43
CA VAL A 115 -2.65 -17.57 5.53
C VAL A 115 -2.21 -17.99 4.12
N GLN A 116 -1.56 -19.15 3.97
CA GLN A 116 -0.94 -19.64 2.74
C GLN A 116 -1.90 -19.61 1.55
N SER A 117 -1.33 -19.43 0.37
CA SER A 117 -2.02 -19.68 -0.91
C SER A 117 -1.93 -21.15 -1.28
N TYR A 118 -3.05 -21.80 -1.44
CA TYR A 118 -3.18 -23.21 -1.82
C TYR A 118 -3.49 -23.35 -3.32
N THR A 119 -3.13 -24.48 -3.90
CA THR A 119 -3.41 -24.82 -5.30
C THR A 119 -4.84 -25.34 -5.46
N GLU A 120 -5.34 -25.41 -6.70
CA GLU A 120 -6.65 -26.00 -6.99
C GLU A 120 -6.73 -27.48 -6.58
N ALA A 121 -5.61 -28.21 -6.64
CA ALA A 121 -5.56 -29.60 -6.23
C ALA A 121 -5.76 -29.82 -4.72
N GLU A 122 -5.55 -28.78 -3.93
CA GLU A 122 -5.72 -28.79 -2.47
C GLU A 122 -7.10 -28.28 -2.03
N ALA A 123 -7.96 -27.90 -3.00
CA ALA A 123 -9.31 -27.43 -2.71
C ALA A 123 -10.12 -28.48 -1.91
N PRO A 124 -10.97 -28.07 -0.94
CA PRO A 124 -11.41 -26.71 -0.65
C PRO A 124 -10.52 -25.93 0.32
N GLN A 125 -9.33 -26.42 0.64
CA GLN A 125 -8.41 -25.76 1.56
C GLN A 125 -7.98 -24.40 1.02
N THR A 126 -8.08 -23.36 1.86
CA THR A 126 -7.66 -22.00 1.53
C THR A 126 -7.19 -21.27 2.77
N GLY A 127 -6.14 -20.47 2.66
CA GLY A 127 -5.74 -19.54 3.70
C GLY A 127 -6.39 -18.17 3.50
N TRP A 128 -6.58 -17.41 4.58
CA TRP A 128 -7.20 -16.09 4.47
C TRP A 128 -6.36 -15.12 3.62
N GLY A 129 -5.03 -15.27 3.59
CA GLY A 129 -4.16 -14.45 2.75
C GLY A 129 -4.43 -14.63 1.25
N GLN A 130 -4.84 -15.83 0.82
CA GLN A 130 -5.28 -16.11 -0.54
C GLN A 130 -6.58 -15.38 -0.90
N GLN A 131 -7.42 -15.07 0.10
CA GLN A 131 -8.72 -14.44 -0.09
C GLN A 131 -8.72 -12.93 0.24
N LEU A 132 -7.63 -12.40 0.83
CA LEU A 132 -7.55 -11.03 1.34
C LEU A 132 -7.93 -9.98 0.29
N TRP A 133 -7.52 -10.18 -0.97
CA TRP A 133 -7.83 -9.26 -2.05
C TRP A 133 -9.34 -9.04 -2.25
N ARG A 134 -10.18 -10.04 -1.92
CA ARG A 134 -11.64 -9.96 -2.04
C ARG A 134 -12.26 -8.99 -1.03
N CYS A 135 -11.57 -8.76 0.08
CA CYS A 135 -12.00 -7.84 1.15
C CYS A 135 -11.56 -6.39 0.89
N LEU A 136 -10.67 -6.19 -0.10
CA LEU A 136 -10.13 -4.89 -0.42
C LEU A 136 -10.84 -4.32 -1.65
N ARG A 137 -11.59 -3.24 -1.44
CA ARG A 137 -12.26 -2.39 -2.44
C ARG A 137 -12.54 -3.04 -3.81
N GLY A 138 -13.74 -3.58 -3.95
CA GLY A 138 -14.31 -3.86 -5.29
C GLY A 138 -13.60 -4.96 -6.07
N ALA A 139 -12.89 -5.85 -5.39
CA ALA A 139 -12.50 -7.20 -5.88
C ALA A 139 -11.94 -7.28 -7.31
N ASN A 140 -11.34 -6.24 -7.84
CA ASN A 140 -10.72 -6.26 -9.15
C ASN A 140 -9.31 -6.82 -9.08
N LEU A 141 -9.20 -8.14 -8.95
CA LEU A 141 -7.91 -8.83 -9.09
C LEU A 141 -7.46 -8.74 -10.55
N CYS A 142 -6.33 -8.07 -10.79
CA CYS A 142 -5.81 -7.88 -12.14
C CYS A 142 -5.03 -9.10 -12.62
N ARG A 143 -4.20 -9.67 -11.74
CA ARG A 143 -3.30 -10.79 -12.07
C ARG A 143 -2.82 -11.50 -10.81
N VAL A 144 -2.53 -12.80 -10.94
CA VAL A 144 -1.80 -13.58 -9.94
C VAL A 144 -0.54 -14.15 -10.58
N ASP A 145 0.60 -13.97 -9.94
CA ASP A 145 1.89 -14.55 -10.35
C ASP A 145 2.76 -14.86 -9.12
N THR A 146 4.03 -15.09 -9.33
CA THR A 146 5.05 -15.17 -8.29
C THR A 146 6.04 -14.01 -8.44
N ARG A 147 6.64 -13.59 -7.34
CA ARG A 147 7.67 -12.54 -7.36
C ARG A 147 8.88 -13.00 -8.16
N PRO A 148 9.37 -12.19 -9.13
CA PRO A 148 10.56 -12.55 -9.89
C PRO A 148 11.75 -12.83 -8.99
N GLY A 149 12.43 -13.96 -9.22
CA GLY A 149 13.60 -14.39 -8.43
C GLY A 149 13.28 -14.93 -7.03
N CYS A 150 12.01 -15.06 -6.65
CA CYS A 150 11.63 -15.64 -5.37
C CYS A 150 12.05 -17.13 -5.30
N PRO A 151 12.80 -17.53 -4.26
CA PRO A 151 13.23 -18.93 -4.11
C PRO A 151 12.14 -19.85 -3.57
N PHE A 152 10.96 -19.30 -3.22
CA PHE A 152 9.88 -20.03 -2.57
C PHE A 152 8.68 -20.22 -3.51
N PRO A 153 8.53 -21.40 -4.15
CA PRO A 153 7.57 -21.59 -5.24
C PRO A 153 6.10 -21.57 -4.82
N GLN A 154 5.80 -21.67 -3.51
CA GLN A 154 4.43 -21.59 -3.00
C GLN A 154 3.93 -20.15 -2.85
N GLU A 155 4.81 -19.15 -2.89
CA GLU A 155 4.40 -17.74 -2.81
C GLU A 155 3.51 -17.36 -3.97
N ARG A 156 2.55 -16.48 -3.69
CA ARG A 156 1.65 -15.93 -4.71
C ARG A 156 1.52 -14.43 -4.52
N ARG A 157 1.66 -13.73 -5.63
CA ARG A 157 1.52 -12.28 -5.72
C ARG A 157 0.22 -11.93 -6.40
N TYR A 158 -0.62 -11.19 -5.69
CA TYR A 158 -1.92 -10.71 -6.15
C TYR A 158 -1.81 -9.23 -6.50
N HIS A 159 -2.03 -8.89 -7.76
CA HIS A 159 -1.99 -7.51 -8.23
C HIS A 159 -3.39 -6.93 -8.25
N LEU A 160 -3.60 -5.85 -7.51
CA LEU A 160 -4.80 -5.04 -7.51
C LEU A 160 -4.48 -3.66 -8.15
N PRO A 161 -5.48 -2.85 -8.51
CA PRO A 161 -5.23 -1.53 -9.09
C PRO A 161 -4.34 -0.64 -8.24
N ASP A 162 -4.53 -0.63 -6.91
CA ASP A 162 -3.89 0.32 -5.99
C ASP A 162 -2.84 -0.29 -5.07
N LEU A 163 -2.71 -1.62 -5.03
CA LEU A 163 -1.73 -2.31 -4.19
C LEU A 163 -1.37 -3.70 -4.74
N THR A 164 -0.31 -4.26 -4.20
CA THR A 164 0.08 -5.66 -4.41
C THR A 164 0.02 -6.40 -3.08
N ILE A 165 -0.50 -7.63 -3.05
CA ILE A 165 -0.38 -8.53 -1.92
C ILE A 165 0.62 -9.61 -2.28
N ASP A 166 1.70 -9.74 -1.51
CA ASP A 166 2.70 -10.79 -1.66
C ASP A 166 2.53 -11.80 -0.54
N ASN A 167 1.84 -12.89 -0.82
CA ASN A 167 1.54 -13.91 0.18
C ASN A 167 2.73 -14.89 0.27
N CYS A 168 3.62 -14.62 1.22
CA CYS A 168 4.82 -15.40 1.51
C CYS A 168 4.58 -16.50 2.55
N ALA A 169 3.35 -16.65 3.04
CA ALA A 169 3.00 -17.61 4.07
C ALA A 169 3.27 -19.07 3.64
N MET A 170 3.67 -19.90 4.59
CA MET A 170 4.00 -21.31 4.34
C MET A 170 3.52 -22.21 5.48
N ALA A 171 2.81 -23.26 5.12
CA ALA A 171 2.31 -24.28 6.04
C ALA A 171 3.41 -24.88 6.91
N GLY A 172 3.09 -25.08 8.18
CA GLY A 172 4.01 -25.72 9.13
C GLY A 172 5.12 -24.83 9.68
N ARG A 173 5.17 -23.55 9.32
CA ARG A 173 6.20 -22.61 9.80
C ARG A 173 5.73 -21.89 11.05
N SER A 174 6.64 -21.81 12.03
CA SER A 174 6.54 -20.95 13.21
C SER A 174 7.24 -19.63 12.94
N SER A 175 7.09 -18.66 13.85
CA SER A 175 7.82 -17.40 13.81
C SER A 175 9.34 -17.58 13.72
N ARG A 176 9.88 -18.65 14.35
CA ARG A 176 11.29 -19.01 14.31
C ARG A 176 11.68 -19.69 13.00
N SER A 177 10.99 -20.79 12.63
CA SER A 177 11.39 -21.60 11.47
C SER A 177 11.21 -20.85 10.13
N PHE A 178 10.21 -19.99 10.03
CA PHE A 178 10.04 -19.10 8.86
C PHE A 178 11.26 -18.22 8.64
N ARG A 179 11.79 -17.64 9.71
CA ARG A 179 13.00 -16.83 9.66
C ARG A 179 14.25 -17.65 9.35
N GLU A 180 14.41 -18.80 10.03
CA GLU A 180 15.57 -19.68 9.86
C GLU A 180 15.69 -20.26 8.44
N GLU A 181 14.57 -20.43 7.74
CA GLU A 181 14.54 -20.80 6.31
C GLU A 181 14.93 -19.66 5.37
N GLY A 182 15.20 -18.47 5.88
CA GLY A 182 15.54 -17.29 5.07
C GLY A 182 14.36 -16.55 4.46
N ARG A 183 13.12 -16.92 4.77
CA ARG A 183 11.90 -16.31 4.19
C ARG A 183 11.73 -14.85 4.61
N LEU A 184 12.03 -14.53 5.88
CA LEU A 184 12.02 -13.14 6.32
C LEU A 184 13.08 -12.31 5.60
N ALA A 185 14.29 -12.86 5.42
CA ALA A 185 15.37 -12.17 4.71
C ALA A 185 15.01 -11.89 3.25
N ASP A 186 14.32 -12.82 2.59
CA ASP A 186 13.82 -12.64 1.22
C ASP A 186 12.74 -11.56 1.11
N ILE A 187 11.80 -11.50 2.07
CA ILE A 187 10.84 -10.40 2.20
C ILE A 187 11.59 -9.08 2.41
N GLU A 188 12.52 -9.05 3.36
CA GLU A 188 13.28 -7.85 3.73
C GLU A 188 14.06 -7.27 2.54
N ALA A 189 14.65 -8.10 1.70
CA ALA A 189 15.33 -7.66 0.48
C ALA A 189 14.41 -6.92 -0.50
N SER A 190 13.10 -7.12 -0.38
CA SER A 190 12.08 -6.51 -1.24
C SER A 190 11.31 -5.36 -0.60
N LEU A 191 11.33 -5.24 0.73
CA LEU A 191 10.63 -4.19 1.49
C LEU A 191 11.11 -2.78 1.10
N ARG A 192 10.17 -1.86 1.06
CA ARG A 192 10.39 -0.45 0.73
C ARG A 192 9.59 0.45 1.68
N PRO A 193 9.95 1.73 1.81
CA PRO A 193 9.13 2.70 2.54
C PRO A 193 7.70 2.72 2.03
N GLY A 194 6.73 2.70 2.95
CA GLY A 194 5.31 2.68 2.64
C GLY A 194 4.70 1.30 2.37
N ASP A 195 5.50 0.22 2.37
CA ASP A 195 4.98 -1.15 2.34
C ASP A 195 4.44 -1.58 3.72
N TYR A 196 3.75 -2.71 3.74
CA TYR A 196 3.21 -3.32 4.95
C TYR A 196 3.77 -4.74 5.11
N LEU A 197 4.19 -5.07 6.32
CA LEU A 197 4.54 -6.44 6.72
C LEU A 197 3.51 -6.94 7.73
N VAL A 198 2.62 -7.81 7.30
CA VAL A 198 1.60 -8.44 8.13
C VAL A 198 2.13 -9.77 8.61
N VAL A 199 2.16 -9.98 9.92
CA VAL A 199 2.78 -11.13 10.58
C VAL A 199 1.74 -11.87 11.40
N GLN A 200 1.55 -13.17 11.11
CA GLN A 200 0.66 -14.04 11.90
C GLN A 200 1.33 -15.41 12.13
N PHE A 201 1.66 -15.70 13.38
CA PHE A 201 2.18 -16.99 13.83
C PHE A 201 1.52 -17.38 15.15
N GLY A 202 1.83 -18.58 15.65
CA GLY A 202 1.32 -19.10 16.93
C GLY A 202 0.95 -20.57 16.84
N HIS A 203 0.22 -21.00 15.80
CA HIS A 203 -0.22 -22.38 15.68
C HIS A 203 0.93 -23.39 15.70
N ASN A 204 1.99 -23.11 14.93
CA ASN A 204 3.17 -23.98 14.87
C ASN A 204 4.15 -23.72 16.01
N ASP A 205 4.17 -22.49 16.52
CA ASP A 205 4.96 -22.11 17.71
C ASP A 205 4.51 -22.88 18.94
N ALA A 206 3.23 -23.12 19.08
CA ALA A 206 2.64 -23.85 20.22
C ALA A 206 2.89 -25.37 20.21
N TYR A 207 3.41 -25.94 19.13
CA TYR A 207 3.58 -27.38 18.98
C TYR A 207 4.84 -27.88 19.69
N ARG A 208 4.73 -28.25 20.97
CA ARG A 208 5.85 -28.69 21.82
C ARG A 208 6.54 -29.94 21.31
N GLU A 209 5.79 -30.84 20.66
CA GLU A 209 6.32 -32.10 20.09
C GLU A 209 7.19 -31.88 18.83
N LYS A 210 7.21 -30.70 18.30
CA LYS A 210 7.96 -30.33 17.08
C LYS A 210 9.05 -29.32 17.43
N ALA A 211 10.17 -29.83 17.99
CA ALA A 211 11.26 -29.01 18.49
C ALA A 211 11.84 -28.03 17.44
N GLU A 212 11.79 -28.41 16.15
CA GLU A 212 12.27 -27.60 15.03
C GLU A 212 11.47 -26.30 14.81
N ARG A 213 10.24 -26.23 15.33
CA ARG A 213 9.38 -25.07 15.17
C ARG A 213 8.79 -24.53 16.47
N TYR A 214 8.87 -25.31 17.56
CA TYR A 214 8.36 -24.87 18.86
C TYR A 214 9.06 -23.59 19.34
N VAL A 215 8.26 -22.63 19.81
CA VAL A 215 8.71 -21.41 20.50
C VAL A 215 7.94 -21.32 21.81
N ALA A 216 8.63 -21.27 22.93
CA ALA A 216 7.96 -21.14 24.23
C ALA A 216 7.20 -19.82 24.32
N PRO A 217 6.04 -19.77 25.01
CA PRO A 217 5.24 -18.54 25.12
C PRO A 217 6.04 -17.34 25.60
N GLU A 218 6.92 -17.52 26.57
CA GLU A 218 7.77 -16.49 27.14
C GLU A 218 8.78 -15.93 26.12
N ALA A 219 9.15 -16.72 25.11
CA ALA A 219 10.07 -16.35 24.03
C ALA A 219 9.35 -15.85 22.77
N PHE A 220 8.02 -15.98 22.69
CA PHE A 220 7.27 -15.68 21.48
C PHE A 220 7.42 -14.21 21.04
N GLY A 221 7.26 -13.28 21.97
CA GLY A 221 7.46 -11.86 21.70
C GLY A 221 8.85 -11.54 21.13
N ALA A 222 9.90 -12.19 21.70
CA ALA A 222 11.28 -12.03 21.19
C ALA A 222 11.45 -12.65 19.79
N SER A 223 10.73 -13.72 19.47
CA SER A 223 10.78 -14.34 18.15
C SER A 223 10.13 -13.49 17.05
N LEU A 224 9.20 -12.60 17.41
CA LEU A 224 8.54 -11.67 16.53
C LEU A 224 9.33 -10.36 16.32
N GLN A 225 10.25 -10.02 17.24
CA GLN A 225 11.04 -8.79 17.17
C GLN A 225 11.78 -8.61 15.84
N PRO A 226 12.42 -9.64 15.23
CA PRO A 226 13.09 -9.49 13.93
C PRO A 226 12.18 -9.00 12.79
N TYR A 227 10.89 -9.34 12.81
CA TYR A 227 9.92 -8.88 11.81
C TYR A 227 9.65 -7.38 11.95
N LEU A 228 9.47 -6.93 13.20
CA LEU A 228 9.32 -5.50 13.50
C LEU A 228 10.55 -4.70 13.08
N ASP A 229 11.73 -5.24 13.38
CA ASP A 229 13.00 -4.58 13.06
C ASP A 229 13.24 -4.52 11.54
N ALA A 230 12.89 -5.59 10.81
CA ALA A 230 12.95 -5.59 9.34
C ALA A 230 12.04 -4.50 8.75
N ALA A 231 10.79 -4.42 9.19
CA ALA A 231 9.88 -3.38 8.74
C ALA A 231 10.42 -1.97 9.04
N ARG A 232 10.90 -1.74 10.27
CA ARG A 232 11.45 -0.44 10.71
C ARG A 232 12.67 -0.02 9.89
N ARG A 233 13.61 -0.94 9.63
CA ARG A 233 14.82 -0.64 8.83
C ARG A 233 14.48 -0.15 7.44
N HIS A 234 13.37 -0.62 6.87
CA HIS A 234 12.95 -0.29 5.51
C HIS A 234 11.84 0.76 5.42
N GLY A 235 11.44 1.38 6.54
CA GLY A 235 10.35 2.36 6.56
C GLY A 235 8.98 1.78 6.22
N ALA A 236 8.80 0.47 6.42
CA ALA A 236 7.54 -0.23 6.25
C ALA A 236 6.75 -0.28 7.57
N THR A 237 5.44 -0.48 7.47
CA THR A 237 4.56 -0.66 8.63
C THR A 237 4.44 -2.15 8.96
N CYS A 238 4.79 -2.54 10.19
CA CYS A 238 4.57 -3.89 10.69
C CYS A 238 3.20 -4.00 11.38
N ILE A 239 2.42 -5.03 11.03
CA ILE A 239 1.11 -5.33 11.61
C ILE A 239 1.15 -6.76 12.13
N PHE A 240 1.00 -6.94 13.44
CA PHE A 240 0.84 -8.26 14.04
C PHE A 240 -0.63 -8.63 14.12
N VAL A 241 -0.94 -9.86 13.72
CA VAL A 241 -2.27 -10.44 13.75
C VAL A 241 -2.24 -11.64 14.69
N SER A 242 -3.20 -11.71 15.61
CA SER A 242 -3.32 -12.87 16.49
C SER A 242 -3.59 -14.17 15.72
N PRO A 243 -3.18 -15.33 16.24
CA PRO A 243 -3.51 -16.61 15.64
C PRO A 243 -5.03 -16.79 15.46
N VAL A 244 -5.43 -17.38 14.35
CA VAL A 244 -6.84 -17.73 14.13
C VAL A 244 -7.25 -18.79 15.14
N ALA A 245 -8.39 -18.61 15.81
CA ALA A 245 -8.91 -19.61 16.74
C ALA A 245 -9.18 -20.94 16.02
N MET A 246 -8.73 -22.05 16.60
CA MET A 246 -9.10 -23.38 16.11
C MET A 246 -10.59 -23.62 16.41
N ARG A 247 -11.26 -24.31 15.51
CA ARG A 247 -12.68 -24.63 15.65
C ARG A 247 -12.88 -25.79 16.65
N ILE A 248 -12.45 -25.58 17.89
CA ILE A 248 -12.57 -26.54 18.99
C ILE A 248 -13.63 -26.02 19.96
N PHE A 249 -14.66 -26.81 20.12
CA PHE A 249 -15.78 -26.47 21.01
C PHE A 249 -15.79 -27.44 22.23
N ASP A 250 -16.17 -26.92 23.36
CA ASP A 250 -16.45 -27.74 24.55
C ASP A 250 -17.80 -28.46 24.43
N GLU A 251 -18.16 -29.23 25.48
CA GLU A 251 -19.40 -29.97 25.55
C GLU A 251 -20.68 -29.08 25.56
N ASN A 252 -20.52 -27.78 25.86
CA ASN A 252 -21.59 -26.77 25.82
C ASN A 252 -21.64 -26.02 24.48
N GLY A 253 -20.79 -26.36 23.52
CA GLY A 253 -20.70 -25.69 22.23
C GLY A 253 -20.00 -24.32 22.26
N VAL A 254 -19.24 -24.03 23.33
CA VAL A 254 -18.47 -22.79 23.46
C VAL A 254 -17.10 -22.97 22.83
N CYS A 255 -16.72 -22.07 21.91
CA CYS A 255 -15.40 -22.03 21.30
C CYS A 255 -14.40 -21.36 22.24
N HIS A 256 -13.34 -22.08 22.60
CA HIS A 256 -12.28 -21.54 23.46
C HIS A 256 -11.09 -21.06 22.66
N PRO A 257 -10.34 -20.05 23.16
CA PRO A 257 -9.07 -19.67 22.57
C PRO A 257 -8.11 -20.87 22.52
N SER A 258 -7.55 -21.15 21.34
CA SER A 258 -6.68 -22.32 21.18
C SER A 258 -5.27 -22.08 21.70
N PHE A 259 -4.82 -20.83 21.65
CA PHE A 259 -3.44 -20.45 22.00
C PHE A 259 -3.45 -19.08 22.71
N PRO A 260 -4.01 -18.98 23.90
CA PRO A 260 -4.18 -17.69 24.60
C PRO A 260 -2.83 -17.06 25.01
N GLU A 261 -1.74 -17.84 24.98
CA GLU A 261 -0.40 -17.39 25.34
C GLU A 261 0.38 -16.77 24.14
N TYR A 262 -0.16 -16.86 22.92
CA TYR A 262 0.50 -16.44 21.66
C TYR A 262 -0.17 -15.25 20.97
#